data_fe74074dae59cd228cc40efbe48b87b7
#
_entry.id   fe74074dae59cd228cc40efbe48b87b7
#
_cell.length_a   1.000
_cell.length_b   1.000
_cell.length_c   1.000
_cell.angle_alpha   90.00
_cell.angle_beta   90.00
_cell.angle_gamma   90.00
#
_symmetry.space_group_name_H-M   'P 1'
#
loop_
_entity.id
_entity.type
_entity.pdbx_description
1 polymer ?
#
loop_
_entity_poly.entity_id
_entity_poly.type
_entity_poly.pdbx_seq_one_letter_code
_entity_poly.pdbx_strand_id
1 'polypeptide(L)'
;KDNGASLAVPIVTTVLDKEANPKRNTVAECYSQVIADLKAAVAAMDNDEGKAFHKGHINLYGAQTLLSRVYLYHGDNAEALAMAAQAIKGAEAEGYKLWTTAEYATAWGNDASNGTKGEVLFEIVNTTDDSPGKESLGRLHSPNGYKDICLTSSFYALLNEDPDDVRLKLLVYSSKRAFVKKYQPQDGEDIMDANIPLLRLSEAYLNAAEAAVKTGDNASAVKYLDAIV
;
A
#
# COMPACT_ATOMS: atom_id res chain seq x y z
N LYS A 1 7.85 -4.64 24.06
CA LYS A 1 7.83 -5.51 22.88
C LYS A 1 7.29 -6.86 23.29
N ASP A 2 6.32 -7.40 22.53
CA ASP A 2 5.87 -8.79 22.69
C ASP A 2 7.03 -9.73 22.35
N ASN A 3 7.23 -10.74 23.17
CA ASN A 3 8.25 -11.77 22.94
C ASN A 3 7.76 -12.89 21.98
N GLY A 4 6.65 -12.67 21.29
CA GLY A 4 6.03 -13.62 20.38
C GLY A 4 5.14 -14.69 21.03
N ALA A 5 5.09 -14.78 22.36
CA ALA A 5 4.31 -15.79 23.09
C ALA A 5 2.83 -15.41 23.29
N SER A 6 2.49 -14.12 23.14
CA SER A 6 1.10 -13.67 23.26
C SER A 6 0.22 -14.28 22.18
N LEU A 7 -1.05 -14.50 22.50
CA LEU A 7 -2.01 -15.05 21.55
C LEU A 7 -2.42 -13.99 20.52
N ALA A 8 -2.31 -14.35 19.24
CA ALA A 8 -2.73 -13.57 18.09
C ALA A 8 -4.06 -14.08 17.49
N VAL A 9 -4.07 -14.51 16.25
CA VAL A 9 -5.24 -15.00 15.53
C VAL A 9 -5.15 -16.50 15.26
N PRO A 10 -6.25 -17.20 15.01
CA PRO A 10 -6.19 -18.57 14.50
C PRO A 10 -5.54 -18.60 13.11
N ILE A 11 -4.63 -19.54 12.88
CA ILE A 11 -4.12 -19.86 11.55
C ILE A 11 -5.01 -20.95 10.96
N VAL A 12 -5.74 -20.63 9.91
CA VAL A 12 -6.66 -21.53 9.24
C VAL A 12 -6.17 -21.75 7.81
N THR A 13 -5.64 -22.93 7.52
CA THR A 13 -5.07 -23.29 6.21
C THR A 13 -5.90 -24.30 5.43
N THR A 14 -7.02 -24.75 6.01
CA THR A 14 -7.95 -25.69 5.37
C THR A 14 -9.38 -25.23 5.57
N VAL A 15 -10.30 -25.73 4.75
CA VAL A 15 -11.72 -25.49 4.96
C VAL A 15 -12.14 -26.16 6.26
N LEU A 16 -12.73 -25.39 7.15
CA LEU A 16 -13.21 -25.87 8.45
C LEU A 16 -14.68 -26.25 8.37
N ASP A 17 -15.09 -27.19 9.24
CA ASP A 17 -16.50 -27.43 9.50
C ASP A 17 -17.13 -26.18 10.15
N LYS A 18 -18.42 -25.94 9.88
CA LYS A 18 -19.17 -24.79 10.40
C LYS A 18 -19.21 -24.70 11.92
N GLU A 19 -19.06 -25.84 12.62
CA GLU A 19 -19.02 -25.91 14.08
C GLU A 19 -17.58 -25.86 14.64
N ALA A 20 -16.57 -25.75 13.79
CA ALA A 20 -15.18 -25.70 14.23
C ALA A 20 -14.85 -24.42 14.98
N ASN A 21 -14.14 -24.55 16.08
CA ASN A 21 -13.67 -23.44 16.91
C ASN A 21 -12.13 -23.48 16.97
N PRO A 22 -11.42 -22.98 15.94
CA PRO A 22 -9.96 -23.02 15.92
C PRO A 22 -9.37 -22.17 17.05
N LYS A 23 -8.36 -22.71 17.72
CA LYS A 23 -7.64 -21.98 18.78
C LYS A 23 -6.79 -20.86 18.17
N ARG A 24 -6.58 -19.81 18.95
CA ARG A 24 -5.65 -18.74 18.59
C ARG A 24 -4.22 -19.26 18.65
N ASN A 25 -3.45 -18.92 17.63
CA ASN A 25 -2.02 -19.14 17.57
C ASN A 25 -1.27 -18.00 18.29
N THR A 26 -0.01 -18.19 18.55
CA THR A 26 0.87 -17.15 19.09
C THR A 26 1.25 -16.14 18.02
N VAL A 27 1.70 -14.95 18.42
CA VAL A 27 2.25 -13.94 17.52
C VAL A 27 3.42 -14.49 16.71
N ALA A 28 4.31 -15.26 17.35
CA ALA A 28 5.45 -15.88 16.67
C ALA A 28 5.02 -16.87 15.57
N GLU A 29 4.04 -17.73 15.86
CA GLU A 29 3.50 -18.66 14.85
C GLU A 29 2.86 -17.92 13.68
N CYS A 30 2.11 -16.84 13.95
CA CYS A 30 1.49 -16.05 12.91
C CYS A 30 2.54 -15.37 12.01
N TYR A 31 3.58 -14.77 12.58
CA TYR A 31 4.67 -14.20 11.76
C TYR A 31 5.41 -15.27 10.95
N SER A 32 5.69 -16.42 11.55
CA SER A 32 6.33 -17.53 10.86
C SER A 32 5.52 -18.01 9.66
N GLN A 33 4.20 -18.12 9.80
CA GLN A 33 3.31 -18.52 8.70
C GLN A 33 3.30 -17.47 7.60
N VAL A 34 3.06 -16.18 7.93
CA VAL A 34 2.99 -15.09 6.96
C VAL A 34 4.30 -14.95 6.18
N ILE A 35 5.45 -15.03 6.88
CA ILE A 35 6.76 -14.96 6.22
C ILE A 35 6.97 -16.16 5.28
N ALA A 36 6.59 -17.36 5.71
CA ALA A 36 6.70 -18.55 4.87
C ALA A 36 5.83 -18.46 3.61
N ASP A 37 4.57 -18.03 3.76
CA ASP A 37 3.64 -17.87 2.64
C ASP A 37 4.13 -16.81 1.65
N LEU A 38 4.59 -15.65 2.12
CA LEU A 38 5.09 -14.58 1.25
C LEU A 38 6.41 -14.95 0.56
N LYS A 39 7.30 -15.68 1.23
CA LYS A 39 8.51 -16.23 0.58
C LYS A 39 8.17 -17.21 -0.53
N ALA A 40 7.19 -18.09 -0.29
CA ALA A 40 6.72 -19.02 -1.31
C ALA A 40 6.07 -18.29 -2.49
N ALA A 41 5.28 -17.24 -2.22
CA ALA A 41 4.67 -16.40 -3.24
C ALA A 41 5.74 -15.70 -4.10
N VAL A 42 6.74 -15.06 -3.48
CA VAL A 42 7.86 -14.41 -4.18
C VAL A 42 8.60 -15.41 -5.07
N ALA A 43 8.91 -16.61 -4.55
CA ALA A 43 9.61 -17.66 -5.32
C ALA A 43 8.77 -18.18 -6.50
N ALA A 44 7.46 -18.30 -6.32
CA ALA A 44 6.55 -18.75 -7.38
C ALA A 44 6.41 -17.68 -8.50
N MET A 45 6.36 -16.40 -8.13
CA MET A 45 6.25 -15.29 -9.08
C MET A 45 7.56 -15.00 -9.84
N ASP A 46 8.70 -15.25 -9.22
CA ASP A 46 10.02 -15.06 -9.85
C ASP A 46 10.23 -15.99 -11.07
N ASN A 47 9.49 -17.08 -11.11
CA ASN A 47 9.51 -18.02 -12.22
C ASN A 47 8.39 -17.81 -13.26
N ASP A 48 7.61 -16.76 -13.11
CA ASP A 48 6.40 -16.51 -13.91
C ASP A 48 6.71 -15.57 -15.09
N GLU A 49 7.31 -16.10 -16.14
CA GLU A 49 7.63 -15.36 -17.36
C GLU A 49 6.35 -15.08 -18.20
N GLY A 50 6.13 -13.83 -18.54
CA GLY A 50 5.24 -13.44 -19.65
C GLY A 50 3.77 -13.22 -19.33
N LYS A 51 3.34 -13.10 -18.09
CA LYS A 51 1.96 -12.70 -17.79
C LYS A 51 1.72 -11.22 -18.07
N ALA A 52 0.56 -10.96 -18.66
CA ALA A 52 0.11 -9.59 -18.89
C ALA A 52 0.01 -8.82 -17.56
N PHE A 53 0.53 -7.61 -17.55
CA PHE A 53 0.46 -6.71 -16.40
C PHE A 53 -1.00 -6.36 -16.10
N HIS A 54 -1.41 -6.53 -14.82
CA HIS A 54 -2.72 -6.10 -14.32
C HIS A 54 -2.60 -5.74 -12.84
N LYS A 55 -2.88 -4.49 -12.49
CA LYS A 55 -2.74 -3.97 -11.12
C LYS A 55 -3.67 -4.63 -10.10
N GLY A 56 -4.78 -5.18 -10.52
CA GLY A 56 -5.71 -5.94 -9.68
C GLY A 56 -5.20 -7.34 -9.29
N HIS A 57 -4.05 -7.75 -9.81
CA HIS A 57 -3.37 -8.97 -9.39
C HIS A 57 -2.03 -8.61 -8.76
N ILE A 58 -1.76 -9.17 -7.59
CA ILE A 58 -0.45 -8.95 -6.94
C ILE A 58 0.67 -9.50 -7.83
N ASN A 59 1.69 -8.69 -8.05
CA ASN A 59 2.88 -9.08 -8.82
C ASN A 59 4.08 -9.32 -7.88
N LEU A 60 5.20 -9.76 -8.45
CA LEU A 60 6.43 -10.02 -7.71
C LEU A 60 6.84 -8.84 -6.81
N TYR A 61 6.81 -7.62 -7.34
CA TYR A 61 7.26 -6.42 -6.60
C TYR A 61 6.28 -6.02 -5.49
N GLY A 62 5.00 -6.23 -5.70
CA GLY A 62 3.99 -6.11 -4.66
C GLY A 62 4.19 -7.12 -3.54
N ALA A 63 4.43 -8.39 -3.88
CA ALA A 63 4.71 -9.44 -2.90
C ALA A 63 6.01 -9.17 -2.11
N GLN A 64 7.07 -8.72 -2.78
CA GLN A 64 8.33 -8.32 -2.14
C GLN A 64 8.15 -7.11 -1.22
N THR A 65 7.38 -6.10 -1.65
CA THR A 65 7.08 -4.93 -0.82
C THR A 65 6.30 -5.35 0.44
N LEU A 66 5.31 -6.21 0.31
CA LEU A 66 4.56 -6.72 1.44
C LEU A 66 5.43 -7.55 2.39
N LEU A 67 6.31 -8.39 1.86
CA LEU A 67 7.24 -9.16 2.67
C LEU A 67 8.23 -8.25 3.42
N SER A 68 8.72 -7.18 2.78
CA SER A 68 9.58 -6.20 3.44
C SER A 68 8.87 -5.50 4.61
N ARG A 69 7.58 -5.16 4.48
CA ARG A 69 6.74 -4.62 5.55
C ARG A 69 6.63 -5.61 6.73
N VAL A 70 6.38 -6.89 6.42
CA VAL A 70 6.27 -7.93 7.44
C VAL A 70 7.58 -8.11 8.22
N TYR A 71 8.71 -8.17 7.52
CA TYR A 71 10.03 -8.23 8.17
C TYR A 71 10.30 -7.00 9.05
N LEU A 72 9.95 -5.81 8.58
CA LEU A 72 10.13 -4.58 9.32
C LEU A 72 9.35 -4.56 10.64
N TYR A 73 8.08 -5.01 10.61
CA TYR A 73 7.24 -5.12 11.79
C TYR A 73 7.68 -6.26 12.73
N HIS A 74 8.18 -7.35 12.18
CA HIS A 74 8.75 -8.45 12.96
C HIS A 74 10.05 -8.03 13.66
N GLY A 75 10.83 -7.14 13.03
CA GLY A 75 12.11 -6.65 13.53
C GLY A 75 13.32 -7.22 12.80
N ASP A 76 13.10 -7.97 11.73
CA ASP A 76 14.12 -8.55 10.85
C ASP A 76 14.57 -7.46 9.85
N ASN A 77 15.26 -6.44 10.38
CA ASN A 77 15.53 -5.21 9.63
C ASN A 77 16.49 -5.43 8.45
N ALA A 78 17.43 -6.36 8.55
CA ALA A 78 18.35 -6.68 7.45
C ALA A 78 17.60 -7.32 6.27
N GLU A 79 16.70 -8.26 6.56
CA GLU A 79 15.84 -8.92 5.58
C GLU A 79 14.83 -7.93 4.97
N ALA A 80 14.29 -7.02 5.81
CA ALA A 80 13.41 -5.96 5.35
C ALA A 80 14.10 -5.05 4.33
N LEU A 81 15.33 -4.60 4.63
CA LEU A 81 16.14 -3.78 3.73
C LEU A 81 16.44 -4.51 2.43
N ALA A 82 16.90 -5.76 2.51
CA ALA A 82 17.26 -6.55 1.35
C ALA A 82 16.04 -6.77 0.42
N MET A 83 14.88 -7.11 1.00
CA MET A 83 13.66 -7.37 0.23
C MET A 83 13.10 -6.09 -0.39
N ALA A 84 13.08 -4.97 0.33
CA ALA A 84 12.66 -3.69 -0.19
C ALA A 84 13.56 -3.21 -1.34
N ALA A 85 14.88 -3.35 -1.20
CA ALA A 85 15.84 -3.00 -2.24
C ALA A 85 15.65 -3.85 -3.51
N GLN A 86 15.34 -5.15 -3.37
CA GLN A 86 15.00 -6.02 -4.50
C GLN A 86 13.72 -5.57 -5.20
N ALA A 87 12.66 -5.25 -4.43
CA ALA A 87 11.40 -4.75 -4.97
C ALA A 87 11.61 -3.48 -5.78
N ILE A 88 12.34 -2.49 -5.22
CA ILE A 88 12.65 -1.22 -5.88
C ILE A 88 13.40 -1.48 -7.20
N LYS A 89 14.53 -2.17 -7.12
CA LYS A 89 15.38 -2.43 -8.30
C LYS A 89 14.62 -3.16 -9.40
N GLY A 90 13.85 -4.19 -9.05
CA GLY A 90 13.09 -4.98 -10.03
C GLY A 90 11.93 -4.18 -10.62
N ALA A 91 11.18 -3.46 -9.79
CA ALA A 91 10.07 -2.64 -10.26
C ALA A 91 10.55 -1.54 -11.23
N GLU A 92 11.63 -0.83 -10.90
CA GLU A 92 12.20 0.20 -11.77
C GLU A 92 12.71 -0.37 -13.11
N ALA A 93 13.35 -1.54 -13.09
CA ALA A 93 13.80 -2.22 -14.30
C ALA A 93 12.62 -2.59 -15.22
N GLU A 94 11.46 -2.86 -14.66
CA GLU A 94 10.21 -3.14 -15.38
C GLU A 94 9.41 -1.86 -15.76
N GLY A 95 9.94 -0.67 -15.45
CA GLY A 95 9.35 0.61 -15.82
C GLY A 95 8.36 1.19 -14.83
N TYR A 96 8.24 0.64 -13.61
CA TYR A 96 7.56 1.33 -12.52
C TYR A 96 8.37 2.55 -12.08
N LYS A 97 7.71 3.59 -11.63
CA LYS A 97 8.36 4.83 -11.19
C LYS A 97 7.57 5.50 -10.08
N LEU A 98 8.26 6.23 -9.23
CA LEU A 98 7.62 7.14 -8.28
C LEU A 98 6.90 8.26 -9.05
N TRP A 99 5.79 8.72 -8.52
CA TRP A 99 5.10 9.90 -9.04
C TRP A 99 5.93 11.15 -8.77
N THR A 100 6.05 11.97 -9.79
CA THR A 100 6.64 13.31 -9.64
C THR A 100 5.67 14.24 -8.91
N THR A 101 6.18 15.32 -8.33
CA THR A 101 5.37 16.40 -7.73
C THR A 101 4.32 16.95 -8.70
N ALA A 102 4.62 17.00 -10.00
CA ALA A 102 3.69 17.45 -11.03
C ALA A 102 2.54 16.44 -11.28
N GLU A 103 2.83 15.15 -11.24
CA GLU A 103 1.87 14.07 -11.49
C GLU A 103 1.03 13.73 -10.25
N TYR A 104 1.55 13.96 -9.03
CA TYR A 104 1.03 13.41 -7.77
C TYR A 104 -0.47 13.60 -7.58
N ALA A 105 -1.00 14.79 -7.84
CA ALA A 105 -2.41 15.07 -7.60
C ALA A 105 -3.37 14.38 -8.59
N THR A 106 -2.91 14.08 -9.80
CA THR A 106 -3.71 13.45 -10.86
C THR A 106 -3.50 11.95 -10.95
N ALA A 107 -2.35 11.46 -10.54
CA ALA A 107 -1.97 10.05 -10.65
C ALA A 107 -2.86 9.10 -9.82
N TRP A 108 -3.48 9.59 -8.76
CA TRP A 108 -4.39 8.81 -7.92
C TRP A 108 -5.62 8.28 -8.66
N GLY A 109 -6.07 8.99 -9.71
CA GLY A 109 -7.16 8.54 -10.57
C GLY A 109 -6.67 7.80 -11.82
N ASN A 110 -5.74 8.43 -12.53
CA ASN A 110 -5.31 7.97 -13.85
C ASN A 110 -4.39 6.74 -13.81
N ASP A 111 -3.59 6.58 -12.74
CA ASP A 111 -2.68 5.44 -12.64
C ASP A 111 -3.42 4.11 -12.43
N ALA A 112 -4.60 4.18 -11.87
CA ALA A 112 -5.43 3.01 -11.63
C ALA A 112 -5.97 2.37 -12.91
N SER A 113 -6.19 3.15 -13.98
CA SER A 113 -7.05 2.71 -15.09
C SER A 113 -6.36 1.98 -16.25
N ASN A 114 -5.11 2.23 -16.52
CA ASN A 114 -4.65 2.01 -17.90
C ASN A 114 -3.55 0.96 -18.06
N GLY A 115 -3.29 0.10 -17.07
CA GLY A 115 -2.19 -0.84 -17.16
C GLY A 115 -0.82 -0.14 -17.29
N THR A 116 -0.76 1.19 -17.08
CA THR A 116 0.50 1.93 -17.05
C THR A 116 1.26 1.58 -15.78
N LYS A 117 2.54 1.33 -15.92
CA LYS A 117 3.44 1.07 -14.80
C LYS A 117 3.83 2.40 -14.16
N GLY A 118 2.97 2.92 -13.27
CA GLY A 118 3.25 4.06 -12.41
C GLY A 118 3.81 3.61 -11.05
N GLU A 119 3.35 4.22 -9.97
CA GLU A 119 3.79 3.89 -8.62
C GLU A 119 3.02 2.71 -8.01
N VAL A 120 1.79 2.44 -8.47
CA VAL A 120 0.91 1.41 -7.90
C VAL A 120 1.37 0.02 -8.32
N LEU A 121 1.72 -0.81 -7.33
CA LEU A 121 2.13 -2.21 -7.52
C LEU A 121 0.94 -3.17 -7.44
N PHE A 122 -0.03 -2.86 -6.57
CA PHE A 122 -1.24 -3.65 -6.40
C PHE A 122 -2.38 -2.80 -5.87
N GLU A 123 -3.58 -3.01 -6.43
CA GLU A 123 -4.81 -2.34 -6.00
C GLU A 123 -6.01 -3.28 -6.04
N ILE A 124 -7.05 -2.96 -5.26
CA ILE A 124 -8.37 -3.55 -5.44
C ILE A 124 -9.05 -2.76 -6.55
N VAL A 125 -9.36 -3.43 -7.64
CA VAL A 125 -10.06 -2.86 -8.79
C VAL A 125 -11.55 -2.88 -8.50
N ASN A 126 -12.19 -1.73 -8.60
CA ASN A 126 -13.64 -1.59 -8.60
C ASN A 126 -14.09 -1.26 -10.02
N THR A 127 -15.26 -1.76 -10.39
CA THR A 127 -15.92 -1.48 -11.67
C THR A 127 -17.39 -1.19 -11.42
N THR A 128 -18.08 -0.66 -12.41
CA THR A 128 -19.53 -0.40 -12.30
C THR A 128 -20.34 -1.67 -11.96
N ASP A 129 -19.86 -2.84 -12.42
CA ASP A 129 -20.53 -4.12 -12.17
C ASP A 129 -20.08 -4.81 -10.87
N ASP A 130 -18.90 -4.43 -10.35
CA ASP A 130 -18.32 -4.97 -9.12
C ASP A 130 -17.76 -3.84 -8.26
N SER A 131 -18.64 -3.15 -7.57
CA SER A 131 -18.33 -1.99 -6.74
C SER A 131 -18.98 -2.14 -5.37
N PRO A 132 -18.33 -1.67 -4.28
CA PRO A 132 -18.97 -1.58 -2.96
C PRO A 132 -20.08 -0.52 -2.93
N GLY A 133 -20.36 0.16 -4.03
CA GLY A 133 -21.43 1.13 -4.18
C GLY A 133 -21.28 2.29 -3.19
N LYS A 134 -22.36 2.55 -2.46
CA LYS A 134 -22.41 3.68 -1.51
C LYS A 134 -21.41 3.57 -0.36
N GLU A 135 -20.92 2.37 -0.04
CA GLU A 135 -19.94 2.10 1.01
C GLU A 135 -18.49 2.22 0.52
N SER A 136 -18.28 2.63 -0.73
CA SER A 136 -16.93 2.79 -1.29
C SER A 136 -16.12 3.85 -0.55
N LEU A 137 -14.80 3.66 -0.51
CA LEU A 137 -13.89 4.65 0.09
C LEU A 137 -14.00 6.03 -0.60
N GLY A 138 -14.22 6.05 -1.91
CA GLY A 138 -14.45 7.30 -2.64
C GLY A 138 -15.64 8.08 -2.08
N ARG A 139 -16.76 7.42 -1.82
CA ARG A 139 -17.95 8.07 -1.25
C ARG A 139 -17.79 8.46 0.22
N LEU A 140 -17.15 7.64 1.03
CA LEU A 140 -16.91 7.95 2.44
C LEU A 140 -16.02 9.19 2.64
N HIS A 141 -15.02 9.38 1.75
CA HIS A 141 -14.10 10.51 1.79
C HIS A 141 -14.56 11.74 1.00
N SER A 142 -15.66 11.65 0.25
CA SER A 142 -16.11 12.74 -0.62
C SER A 142 -17.09 13.69 0.08
N PRO A 143 -16.96 15.02 -0.14
CA PRO A 143 -17.99 15.97 0.28
C PRO A 143 -19.32 15.78 -0.46
N ASN A 144 -19.31 15.09 -1.61
CA ASN A 144 -20.52 14.73 -2.38
C ASN A 144 -21.06 13.33 -2.00
N GLY A 145 -20.37 12.60 -1.13
CA GLY A 145 -20.79 11.33 -0.58
C GLY A 145 -21.37 11.45 0.83
N TYR A 146 -21.00 10.49 1.70
CA TYR A 146 -21.48 10.47 3.09
C TYR A 146 -20.86 11.55 3.98
N LYS A 147 -19.69 12.09 3.62
CA LYS A 147 -18.94 13.09 4.42
C LYS A 147 -18.47 12.57 5.78
N ASP A 148 -18.32 11.25 5.92
CA ASP A 148 -18.00 10.64 7.21
C ASP A 148 -16.53 10.81 7.57
N ILE A 149 -15.64 10.74 6.58
CA ILE A 149 -14.19 10.80 6.77
C ILE A 149 -13.64 12.12 6.24
N CYS A 150 -13.15 12.95 7.14
CA CYS A 150 -12.50 14.23 6.82
C CYS A 150 -11.22 14.41 7.67
N LEU A 151 -10.37 15.35 7.28
CA LEU A 151 -9.18 15.69 8.04
C LEU A 151 -9.58 16.36 9.35
N THR A 152 -8.82 16.08 10.41
CA THR A 152 -8.87 16.89 11.63
C THR A 152 -8.28 18.28 11.36
N SER A 153 -8.73 19.28 12.11
CA SER A 153 -8.21 20.64 11.99
C SER A 153 -6.71 20.73 12.28
N SER A 154 -6.21 19.91 13.24
CA SER A 154 -4.79 19.85 13.58
C SER A 154 -3.95 19.27 12.45
N PHE A 155 -4.42 18.19 11.81
CA PHE A 155 -3.70 17.61 10.67
C PHE A 155 -3.72 18.55 9.45
N TYR A 156 -4.84 19.22 9.22
CA TYR A 156 -4.92 20.23 8.18
C TYR A 156 -3.95 21.39 8.43
N ALA A 157 -3.85 21.89 9.68
CA ALA A 157 -2.92 22.94 10.04
C ALA A 157 -1.45 22.49 9.79
N LEU A 158 -1.10 21.25 10.16
CA LEU A 158 0.21 20.69 9.93
C LEU A 158 0.56 20.63 8.42
N LEU A 159 -0.37 20.21 7.56
CA LEU A 159 -0.14 20.21 6.11
C LEU A 159 0.05 21.63 5.55
N ASN A 160 -0.58 22.64 6.14
CA ASN A 160 -0.45 24.03 5.71
C ASN A 160 0.79 24.75 6.26
N GLU A 161 1.63 24.11 7.07
CA GLU A 161 2.92 24.68 7.47
C GLU A 161 3.84 24.87 6.26
N ASP A 162 3.69 24.00 5.25
CA ASP A 162 4.32 24.17 3.94
C ASP A 162 3.23 24.36 2.87
N PRO A 163 3.04 25.59 2.37
CA PRO A 163 2.04 25.88 1.34
C PRO A 163 2.35 25.23 -0.02
N ASP A 164 3.58 24.80 -0.25
CA ASP A 164 4.02 24.12 -1.47
C ASP A 164 3.85 22.59 -1.38
N ASP A 165 3.40 22.06 -0.24
CA ASP A 165 3.14 20.64 -0.08
C ASP A 165 2.11 20.15 -1.12
N VAL A 166 2.58 19.29 -2.02
CA VAL A 166 1.75 18.75 -3.12
C VAL A 166 0.50 18.03 -2.64
N ARG A 167 0.47 17.50 -1.40
CA ARG A 167 -0.67 16.82 -0.79
C ARG A 167 -1.86 17.76 -0.58
N LEU A 168 -1.64 19.06 -0.48
CA LEU A 168 -2.70 20.06 -0.40
C LEU A 168 -3.60 20.06 -1.65
N LYS A 169 -3.07 19.69 -2.81
CA LYS A 169 -3.82 19.58 -4.07
C LYS A 169 -4.83 18.41 -4.04
N LEU A 170 -4.67 17.46 -3.12
CA LEU A 170 -5.61 16.36 -2.91
C LEU A 170 -6.76 16.73 -1.95
N LEU A 171 -6.84 17.96 -1.49
CA LEU A 171 -7.86 18.38 -0.55
C LEU A 171 -9.03 19.10 -1.23
N VAL A 172 -10.23 18.82 -0.77
CA VAL A 172 -11.46 19.54 -1.13
C VAL A 172 -12.09 20.11 0.13
N TYR A 173 -12.37 21.41 0.08
CA TYR A 173 -13.08 22.08 1.16
C TYR A 173 -14.58 22.09 0.92
N SER A 174 -15.34 21.65 1.93
CA SER A 174 -16.78 21.75 1.95
C SER A 174 -17.27 21.88 3.38
N SER A 175 -18.19 22.83 3.63
CA SER A 175 -18.83 23.01 4.93
C SER A 175 -17.84 23.12 6.11
N LYS A 176 -16.74 23.86 5.91
CA LYS A 176 -15.66 24.08 6.89
C LYS A 176 -14.86 22.83 7.25
N ARG A 177 -14.92 21.78 6.44
CA ARG A 177 -14.12 20.55 6.58
C ARG A 177 -13.29 20.29 5.34
N ALA A 178 -12.13 19.67 5.51
CA ALA A 178 -11.25 19.23 4.44
C ALA A 178 -11.43 17.72 4.20
N PHE A 179 -11.65 17.33 2.96
CA PHE A 179 -11.83 15.96 2.50
C PHE A 179 -10.70 15.59 1.56
N VAL A 180 -10.38 14.28 1.48
CA VAL A 180 -9.26 13.77 0.67
C VAL A 180 -9.77 13.21 -0.66
N LYS A 181 -9.14 13.61 -1.76
CA LYS A 181 -9.39 13.10 -3.11
C LYS A 181 -8.44 11.96 -3.52
N LYS A 182 -8.00 11.11 -2.64
CA LYS A 182 -7.12 9.98 -3.01
C LYS A 182 -7.85 8.86 -3.76
N TYR A 183 -9.13 8.68 -3.46
CA TYR A 183 -9.95 7.65 -4.10
C TYR A 183 -10.72 8.32 -5.23
N GLN A 184 -10.07 8.41 -6.38
CA GLN A 184 -10.64 9.01 -7.58
C GLN A 184 -11.13 7.91 -8.52
N PRO A 185 -12.30 8.08 -9.16
CA PRO A 185 -12.70 7.19 -10.24
C PRO A 185 -11.80 7.40 -11.45
N GLN A 186 -11.87 6.46 -12.36
CA GLN A 186 -11.35 6.64 -13.71
C GLN A 186 -12.21 7.65 -14.48
N ASP A 187 -11.66 8.22 -15.55
CA ASP A 187 -12.42 9.14 -16.40
C ASP A 187 -13.71 8.50 -16.90
N GLY A 188 -14.84 9.13 -16.58
CA GLY A 188 -16.18 8.68 -16.96
C GLY A 188 -16.85 7.70 -15.99
N GLU A 189 -16.20 7.32 -14.89
CA GLU A 189 -16.76 6.44 -13.86
C GLU A 189 -17.33 7.23 -12.66
N ASP A 190 -18.17 6.57 -11.86
CA ASP A 190 -18.67 7.14 -10.61
C ASP A 190 -17.59 7.03 -9.52
N ILE A 191 -17.62 7.96 -8.57
CA ILE A 191 -16.72 7.95 -7.40
C ILE A 191 -16.86 6.67 -6.57
N MET A 192 -17.92 5.92 -6.73
CA MET A 192 -18.14 4.61 -6.12
C MET A 192 -17.20 3.54 -6.69
N ASP A 193 -16.75 3.72 -7.92
CA ASP A 193 -15.92 2.77 -8.66
C ASP A 193 -14.42 3.05 -8.53
N ALA A 194 -14.05 4.00 -7.66
CA ALA A 194 -12.65 4.31 -7.41
C ALA A 194 -11.87 3.11 -6.87
N ASN A 195 -10.76 2.78 -7.53
CA ASN A 195 -9.85 1.73 -7.10
C ASN A 195 -9.18 2.05 -5.76
N ILE A 196 -8.71 1.01 -5.07
CA ILE A 196 -8.06 1.14 -3.78
C ILE A 196 -6.60 0.70 -3.89
N PRO A 197 -5.63 1.62 -4.07
CA PRO A 197 -4.21 1.29 -4.05
C PRO A 197 -3.80 0.72 -2.69
N LEU A 198 -3.31 -0.52 -2.66
CA LEU A 198 -2.88 -1.22 -1.46
C LEU A 198 -1.36 -1.24 -1.29
N LEU A 199 -0.62 -1.42 -2.39
CA LEU A 199 0.83 -1.48 -2.39
C LEU A 199 1.36 -0.51 -3.44
N ARG A 200 2.28 0.35 -3.03
CA ARG A 200 2.93 1.33 -3.90
C ARG A 200 4.45 1.25 -3.77
N LEU A 201 5.14 1.63 -4.84
CA LEU A 201 6.60 1.65 -4.88
C LEU A 201 7.19 2.57 -3.78
N SER A 202 6.55 3.70 -3.50
CA SER A 202 6.95 4.61 -2.40
C SER A 202 6.99 3.91 -1.03
N GLU A 203 6.14 2.91 -0.80
CA GLU A 203 6.23 2.13 0.43
C GLU A 203 7.49 1.27 0.48
N ALA A 204 7.91 0.66 -0.64
CA ALA A 204 9.17 -0.08 -0.68
C ALA A 204 10.36 0.84 -0.34
N TYR A 205 10.35 2.07 -0.84
CA TYR A 205 11.37 3.08 -0.48
C TYR A 205 11.33 3.44 1.01
N LEU A 206 10.16 3.67 1.58
CA LEU A 206 10.01 3.97 3.02
C LEU A 206 10.44 2.78 3.89
N ASN A 207 10.07 1.56 3.52
CA ASN A 207 10.52 0.36 4.22
C ASN A 207 12.04 0.20 4.16
N ALA A 208 12.65 0.47 3.00
CA ALA A 208 14.10 0.46 2.85
C ALA A 208 14.78 1.54 3.70
N ALA A 209 14.24 2.77 3.70
CA ALA A 209 14.78 3.87 4.51
C ALA A 209 14.73 3.55 6.01
N GLU A 210 13.58 3.11 6.52
CA GLU A 210 13.42 2.75 7.93
C GLU A 210 14.32 1.57 8.33
N ALA A 211 14.37 0.52 7.51
CA ALA A 211 15.22 -0.64 7.75
C ALA A 211 16.71 -0.27 7.74
N ALA A 212 17.13 0.60 6.82
CA ALA A 212 18.50 1.09 6.74
C ALA A 212 18.91 1.86 8.01
N VAL A 213 18.04 2.74 8.53
CA VAL A 213 18.30 3.40 9.84
C VAL A 213 18.47 2.36 10.95
N LYS A 214 17.58 1.36 11.01
CA LYS A 214 17.60 0.34 12.06
C LYS A 214 18.81 -0.59 11.98
N THR A 215 19.42 -0.73 10.80
CA THR A 215 20.66 -1.50 10.59
C THR A 215 21.92 -0.65 10.66
N GLY A 216 21.80 0.68 10.85
CA GLY A 216 22.91 1.60 10.96
C GLY A 216 23.44 2.12 9.62
N ASP A 217 22.83 1.80 8.51
CA ASP A 217 23.18 2.31 7.17
C ASP A 217 22.46 3.64 6.87
N ASN A 218 22.92 4.70 7.53
CA ASN A 218 22.34 6.03 7.39
C ASN A 218 22.47 6.60 5.96
N ALA A 219 23.51 6.23 5.23
CA ALA A 219 23.70 6.70 3.86
C ALA A 219 22.60 6.17 2.92
N SER A 220 22.32 4.88 3.00
CA SER A 220 21.21 4.27 2.25
C SER A 220 19.85 4.80 2.72
N ALA A 221 19.68 5.03 4.02
CA ALA A 221 18.44 5.58 4.57
C ALA A 221 18.12 6.96 3.96
N VAL A 222 19.08 7.87 3.93
CA VAL A 222 18.92 9.19 3.30
C VAL A 222 18.60 9.05 1.82
N LYS A 223 19.36 8.22 1.09
CA LYS A 223 19.11 7.98 -0.35
C LYS A 223 17.69 7.52 -0.66
N TYR A 224 17.15 6.59 0.14
CA TYR A 224 15.78 6.09 -0.09
C TYR A 224 14.72 7.12 0.31
N LEU A 225 14.96 7.89 1.36
CA LEU A 225 14.02 8.93 1.80
C LEU A 225 13.98 10.10 0.80
N ASP A 226 15.15 10.59 0.36
CA ASP A 226 15.27 11.71 -0.58
C ASP A 226 14.64 11.42 -1.95
N ALA A 227 14.45 10.14 -2.29
CA ALA A 227 13.76 9.77 -3.53
C ALA A 227 12.25 10.08 -3.49
N ILE A 228 11.66 10.29 -2.30
CA ILE A 228 10.22 10.47 -2.10
C ILE A 228 9.86 11.91 -1.72
N VAL A 229 10.82 12.65 -1.17
CA VAL A 229 10.62 14.03 -0.65
C VAL A 229 10.74 15.08 -1.74
#